data_856c214dfc814ed88a16a5f5293f095d
#
_entry.id   856c214dfc814ed88a16a5f5293f095d
#
_cell.length_a   1.000
_cell.length_b   1.000
_cell.length_c   1.000
_cell.angle_alpha   90.00
_cell.angle_beta   90.00
_cell.angle_gamma   90.00
#
_symmetry.space_group_name_H-M   'P 1'
#
loop_
_entity.id
_entity.type
_entity.pdbx_description
1 polymer ?
#
loop_
_entity_poly.entity_id
_entity_poly.type
_entity_poly.pdbx_seq_one_letter_code
_entity_poly.pdbx_strand_id
1 'polypeptide(L)'
;ILGRRGQDDAVMADNDIRPIDLVVVNLYPFEQTVARPDCSLEDAIENIDIGGPTMVRSAAKNHAHVGIVTDAGDYARVLDDLNGNGGALSDGLRFDLAIKAFEHTAAYDSAIANHFGKLVGEDNQDFPRTINLNFKKAQGMRYGENPHQQAAFYVERQPQGKALSYNNIADTDAALECVKSFSKPACVIVKHANPCGVAVSLEGIDQAYELAFATDPESAFGGIIAFNRELDAATAKAIVDRQFVEVIIAPKVSEDALAITAAKKNVRVLVCGEWDGATAGGLDYKRVNGGLLVQDRDVGMITEKDLKVVTKRAPTEAELHDAIFAWKVAKFVKSNAIVYAKNRQTVGVGAGQMSRVNSARIAAIKAEHAGLEVAGSVMASDAFF
;
A
#
# COMPACT_ATOMS: atom_id res chain seq x y z
N ILE A 1 -25.20 12.07 30.71
CA ILE A 1 -24.07 11.27 30.15
C ILE A 1 -22.89 11.23 31.13
N LEU A 2 -22.51 12.34 31.77
CA LEU A 2 -21.31 12.42 32.65
C LEU A 2 -21.60 12.06 34.11
N GLY A 3 -22.86 11.83 34.50
CA GLY A 3 -23.22 11.48 35.88
C GLY A 3 -22.62 10.16 36.34
N ARG A 4 -21.94 10.16 37.48
CA ARG A 4 -21.30 8.98 38.07
C ARG A 4 -22.26 8.32 39.06
N ARG A 5 -22.64 7.07 38.80
CA ARG A 5 -23.54 6.31 39.67
C ARG A 5 -22.97 6.21 41.09
N GLY A 6 -23.81 6.46 42.08
CA GLY A 6 -23.44 6.45 43.50
C GLY A 6 -22.72 7.70 44.02
N GLN A 7 -22.28 8.60 43.12
CA GLN A 7 -21.61 9.86 43.51
C GLN A 7 -22.45 11.10 43.20
N ASP A 8 -23.06 11.13 42.01
CA ASP A 8 -23.76 12.30 41.49
C ASP A 8 -25.30 12.13 41.59
N ASP A 9 -25.79 11.00 42.10
CA ASP A 9 -27.21 10.62 42.11
C ASP A 9 -28.10 11.64 42.82
N ALA A 10 -27.64 12.17 43.96
CA ALA A 10 -28.40 13.19 44.74
C ALA A 10 -28.55 14.49 43.91
N VAL A 11 -27.46 14.99 43.33
CA VAL A 11 -27.48 16.21 42.51
C VAL A 11 -28.34 16.02 41.26
N MET A 12 -28.29 14.83 40.65
CA MET A 12 -29.11 14.51 39.48
C MET A 12 -30.58 14.46 39.83
N ALA A 13 -30.93 13.86 40.99
CA ALA A 13 -32.30 13.79 41.45
C ALA A 13 -32.86 15.19 41.80
N ASP A 14 -32.09 16.02 42.51
CA ASP A 14 -32.45 17.40 42.88
C ASP A 14 -32.72 18.30 41.66
N ASN A 15 -32.12 17.97 40.49
CA ASN A 15 -32.28 18.70 39.24
C ASN A 15 -33.15 17.97 38.21
N ASP A 16 -33.84 16.91 38.57
CA ASP A 16 -34.69 16.07 37.70
C ASP A 16 -33.95 15.52 36.47
N ILE A 17 -32.65 15.20 36.62
CA ILE A 17 -31.79 14.65 35.58
C ILE A 17 -31.85 13.12 35.62
N ARG A 18 -32.40 12.51 34.56
CA ARG A 18 -32.41 11.05 34.41
C ARG A 18 -31.05 10.52 33.97
N PRO A 19 -30.60 9.37 34.50
CA PRO A 19 -29.39 8.72 34.03
C PRO A 19 -29.56 8.24 32.59
N ILE A 20 -28.45 8.31 31.84
CA ILE A 20 -28.31 7.75 30.47
C ILE A 20 -27.35 6.57 30.57
N ASP A 21 -27.77 5.39 30.11
CA ASP A 21 -27.00 4.15 30.19
C ASP A 21 -26.34 3.80 28.89
N LEU A 22 -26.90 4.24 27.73
CA LEU A 22 -26.42 3.97 26.41
C LEU A 22 -26.56 5.21 25.50
N VAL A 23 -25.50 5.53 24.80
CA VAL A 23 -25.47 6.57 23.76
C VAL A 23 -25.15 5.88 22.43
N VAL A 24 -26.00 6.08 21.43
CA VAL A 24 -25.78 5.60 20.08
C VAL A 24 -25.79 6.82 19.17
N VAL A 25 -24.66 7.13 18.53
CA VAL A 25 -24.52 8.34 17.74
C VAL A 25 -23.54 8.16 16.61
N ASN A 26 -23.95 8.59 15.41
CA ASN A 26 -23.09 8.70 14.23
C ASN A 26 -22.74 10.17 14.02
N LEU A 27 -21.48 10.43 13.63
CA LEU A 27 -21.04 11.77 13.28
C LEU A 27 -21.44 12.12 11.84
N TYR A 28 -21.48 13.41 11.53
CA TYR A 28 -21.65 13.88 10.16
C TYR A 28 -20.55 13.30 9.26
N PRO A 29 -20.88 12.92 8.01
CA PRO A 29 -19.96 12.20 7.12
C PRO A 29 -18.93 13.15 6.46
N PHE A 30 -18.11 13.84 7.25
CA PHE A 30 -17.14 14.84 6.79
C PHE A 30 -16.25 14.33 5.64
N GLU A 31 -15.62 13.16 5.81
CA GLU A 31 -14.74 12.59 4.78
C GLU A 31 -15.46 12.35 3.44
N GLN A 32 -16.70 11.87 3.50
CA GLN A 32 -17.50 11.64 2.30
C GLN A 32 -17.90 12.95 1.62
N THR A 33 -18.15 13.98 2.41
CA THR A 33 -18.50 15.31 1.91
C THR A 33 -17.32 15.94 1.18
N VAL A 34 -16.14 15.98 1.81
CA VAL A 34 -14.94 16.59 1.20
C VAL A 34 -14.32 15.76 0.06
N ALA A 35 -14.72 14.49 -0.07
CA ALA A 35 -14.31 13.65 -1.20
C ALA A 35 -15.09 13.96 -2.50
N ARG A 36 -16.18 14.71 -2.44
CA ARG A 36 -16.94 15.10 -3.62
C ARG A 36 -16.18 16.14 -4.43
N PRO A 37 -16.10 16.00 -5.77
CA PRO A 37 -15.37 16.97 -6.63
C PRO A 37 -15.93 18.40 -6.58
N ASP A 38 -17.22 18.53 -6.24
CA ASP A 38 -17.96 19.80 -6.18
C ASP A 38 -18.09 20.36 -4.75
N CYS A 39 -17.39 19.81 -3.76
CA CYS A 39 -17.46 20.26 -2.38
C CYS A 39 -16.88 21.66 -2.24
N SER A 40 -17.71 22.60 -1.81
CA SER A 40 -17.27 23.97 -1.47
C SER A 40 -16.65 24.02 -0.08
N LEU A 41 -15.93 25.10 0.23
CA LEU A 41 -15.42 25.37 1.57
C LEU A 41 -16.56 25.46 2.60
N GLU A 42 -17.67 26.07 2.21
CA GLU A 42 -18.87 26.23 3.06
C GLU A 42 -19.49 24.85 3.34
N ASP A 43 -19.64 23.98 2.34
CA ASP A 43 -20.12 22.62 2.53
C ASP A 43 -19.23 21.81 3.48
N ALA A 44 -17.91 21.97 3.36
CA ALA A 44 -16.97 21.30 4.26
C ALA A 44 -17.14 21.78 5.71
N ILE A 45 -17.30 23.10 5.93
CA ILE A 45 -17.50 23.68 7.27
C ILE A 45 -18.83 23.23 7.88
N GLU A 46 -19.93 23.27 7.12
CA GLU A 46 -21.26 22.86 7.60
C GLU A 46 -21.32 21.37 7.98
N ASN A 47 -20.44 20.54 7.41
CA ASN A 47 -20.35 19.12 7.75
C ASN A 47 -19.38 18.81 8.89
N ILE A 48 -18.92 19.81 9.65
CA ILE A 48 -18.22 19.60 10.92
C ILE A 48 -19.22 19.40 12.03
N ASP A 49 -19.29 18.19 12.58
CA ASP A 49 -20.16 17.87 13.70
C ASP A 49 -19.54 18.37 15.01
N ILE A 50 -20.29 19.18 15.74
CA ILE A 50 -19.88 19.74 17.04
C ILE A 50 -20.47 18.93 18.20
N GLY A 51 -21.77 18.66 18.15
CA GLY A 51 -22.51 18.00 19.24
C GLY A 51 -22.19 16.51 19.36
N GLY A 52 -22.09 15.83 18.21
CA GLY A 52 -21.78 14.40 18.15
C GLY A 52 -20.47 14.03 18.85
N PRO A 53 -19.33 14.63 18.48
CA PRO A 53 -18.05 14.38 19.16
C PRO A 53 -18.09 14.68 20.66
N THR A 54 -18.83 15.71 21.07
CA THR A 54 -19.00 16.05 22.49
C THR A 54 -19.72 14.94 23.24
N MET A 55 -20.82 14.40 22.69
CA MET A 55 -21.56 13.29 23.27
C MET A 55 -20.75 12.00 23.31
N VAL A 56 -20.06 11.68 22.21
CA VAL A 56 -19.19 10.50 22.08
C VAL A 56 -18.11 10.53 23.15
N ARG A 57 -17.36 11.62 23.26
CA ARG A 57 -16.26 11.78 24.22
C ARG A 57 -16.74 11.77 25.68
N SER A 58 -17.92 12.36 25.96
CA SER A 58 -18.50 12.36 27.27
C SER A 58 -18.91 10.96 27.73
N ALA A 59 -19.59 10.20 26.88
CA ALA A 59 -19.96 8.82 27.16
C ALA A 59 -18.74 7.89 27.30
N ALA A 60 -17.77 8.00 26.39
CA ALA A 60 -16.53 7.22 26.44
C ALA A 60 -15.72 7.50 27.72
N LYS A 61 -15.63 8.76 28.16
CA LYS A 61 -14.99 9.14 29.43
C LYS A 61 -15.69 8.48 30.62
N ASN A 62 -17.03 8.35 30.59
CA ASN A 62 -17.84 7.77 31.64
C ASN A 62 -18.18 6.29 31.42
N HIS A 63 -17.33 5.55 30.73
CA HIS A 63 -17.55 4.15 30.33
C HIS A 63 -17.87 3.20 31.49
N ALA A 64 -17.49 3.55 32.73
CA ALA A 64 -17.87 2.77 33.89
C ALA A 64 -19.40 2.70 34.09
N HIS A 65 -20.12 3.68 33.56
CA HIS A 65 -21.56 3.84 33.76
C HIS A 65 -22.36 3.95 32.46
N VAL A 66 -21.73 4.29 31.34
CA VAL A 66 -22.40 4.59 30.05
C VAL A 66 -21.75 3.80 28.92
N GLY A 67 -22.56 3.10 28.14
CA GLY A 67 -22.14 2.52 26.87
C GLY A 67 -22.15 3.57 25.76
N ILE A 68 -21.22 3.49 24.82
CA ILE A 68 -21.16 4.35 23.63
C ILE A 68 -21.01 3.51 22.37
N VAL A 69 -21.88 3.71 21.40
CA VAL A 69 -21.87 3.03 20.10
C VAL A 69 -21.76 4.08 19.01
N THR A 70 -20.69 4.01 18.20
CA THR A 70 -20.41 4.94 17.12
C THR A 70 -20.45 4.27 15.73
N ASP A 71 -20.71 2.96 15.68
CA ASP A 71 -20.69 2.17 14.45
C ASP A 71 -21.82 1.13 14.48
N ALA A 72 -22.64 1.12 13.44
CA ALA A 72 -23.72 0.14 13.28
C ALA A 72 -23.23 -1.32 13.27
N GLY A 73 -21.99 -1.56 12.87
CA GLY A 73 -21.35 -2.88 12.94
C GLY A 73 -21.26 -3.47 14.35
N ASP A 74 -21.39 -2.63 15.39
CA ASP A 74 -21.37 -3.08 16.78
C ASP A 74 -22.75 -3.49 17.32
N TYR A 75 -23.85 -3.23 16.60
CA TYR A 75 -25.20 -3.46 17.11
C TYR A 75 -25.45 -4.91 17.52
N ALA A 76 -25.00 -5.87 16.72
CA ALA A 76 -25.18 -7.29 17.02
C ALA A 76 -24.52 -7.67 18.35
N ARG A 77 -23.25 -7.33 18.55
CA ARG A 77 -22.51 -7.65 19.77
C ARG A 77 -23.03 -6.91 21.01
N VAL A 78 -23.58 -5.70 20.82
CA VAL A 78 -24.21 -4.93 21.89
C VAL A 78 -25.51 -5.60 22.30
N LEU A 79 -26.36 -6.04 21.36
CA LEU A 79 -27.59 -6.77 21.64
C LEU A 79 -27.33 -8.13 22.29
N ASP A 80 -26.33 -8.85 21.83
CA ASP A 80 -25.94 -10.14 22.41
C ASP A 80 -25.49 -9.98 23.88
N ASP A 81 -24.69 -8.96 24.16
CA ASP A 81 -24.23 -8.68 25.53
C ASP A 81 -25.37 -8.24 26.46
N LEU A 82 -26.28 -7.36 25.98
CA LEU A 82 -27.48 -6.98 26.71
C LEU A 82 -28.38 -8.19 27.04
N ASN A 83 -28.60 -9.06 26.07
CA ASN A 83 -29.43 -10.26 26.24
C ASN A 83 -28.76 -11.28 27.18
N GLY A 84 -27.46 -11.43 27.13
CA GLY A 84 -26.68 -12.36 27.95
C GLY A 84 -26.43 -11.84 29.39
N ASN A 85 -26.53 -10.55 29.63
CA ASN A 85 -26.14 -9.90 30.89
C ASN A 85 -27.30 -9.16 31.58
N GLY A 86 -28.53 -9.69 31.47
CA GLY A 86 -29.69 -9.20 32.20
C GLY A 86 -30.13 -7.79 31.85
N GLY A 87 -29.90 -7.35 30.63
CA GLY A 87 -30.25 -6.02 30.10
C GLY A 87 -29.21 -4.94 30.36
N ALA A 88 -28.01 -5.30 30.84
CA ALA A 88 -26.89 -4.40 31.06
C ALA A 88 -25.73 -4.73 30.13
N LEU A 89 -24.91 -3.74 29.76
CA LEU A 89 -23.64 -3.98 29.09
C LEU A 89 -22.57 -4.40 30.09
N SER A 90 -21.77 -5.39 29.76
CA SER A 90 -20.62 -5.79 30.53
C SER A 90 -19.56 -4.68 30.60
N ASP A 91 -18.75 -4.65 31.67
CA ASP A 91 -17.67 -3.68 31.85
C ASP A 91 -16.64 -3.78 30.71
N GLY A 92 -16.35 -5.01 30.29
CA GLY A 92 -15.42 -5.26 29.20
C GLY A 92 -15.88 -4.66 27.87
N LEU A 93 -17.16 -4.85 27.54
CA LEU A 93 -17.72 -4.29 26.29
C LEU A 93 -17.82 -2.76 26.36
N ARG A 94 -18.24 -2.19 27.50
CA ARG A 94 -18.28 -0.72 27.67
C ARG A 94 -16.90 -0.10 27.48
N PHE A 95 -15.85 -0.72 28.04
CA PHE A 95 -14.48 -0.23 27.89
C PHE A 95 -13.99 -0.33 26.46
N ASP A 96 -14.21 -1.44 25.77
CA ASP A 96 -13.84 -1.63 24.36
C ASP A 96 -14.53 -0.60 23.44
N LEU A 97 -15.84 -0.40 23.63
CA LEU A 97 -16.61 0.60 22.90
C LEU A 97 -16.12 2.04 23.19
N ALA A 98 -15.67 2.32 24.41
CA ALA A 98 -15.09 3.62 24.74
C ALA A 98 -13.76 3.87 24.05
N ILE A 99 -12.90 2.86 23.94
CA ILE A 99 -11.65 2.94 23.14
C ILE A 99 -12.01 3.22 21.69
N LYS A 100 -12.92 2.43 21.08
CA LYS A 100 -13.39 2.61 19.71
C LYS A 100 -13.97 4.01 19.47
N ALA A 101 -14.68 4.55 20.43
CA ALA A 101 -15.23 5.91 20.38
C ALA A 101 -14.13 6.98 20.33
N PHE A 102 -13.05 6.84 21.11
CA PHE A 102 -11.90 7.75 21.02
C PHE A 102 -11.12 7.59 19.73
N GLU A 103 -10.93 6.36 19.23
CA GLU A 103 -10.35 6.11 17.91
C GLU A 103 -11.17 6.80 16.80
N HIS A 104 -12.50 6.72 16.88
CA HIS A 104 -13.41 7.36 15.93
C HIS A 104 -13.29 8.88 15.93
N THR A 105 -13.32 9.52 17.12
CA THR A 105 -13.20 10.98 17.21
C THR A 105 -11.80 11.47 16.84
N ALA A 106 -10.73 10.71 17.14
CA ALA A 106 -9.37 11.03 16.72
C ALA A 106 -9.23 11.00 15.19
N ALA A 107 -9.80 9.99 14.52
CA ALA A 107 -9.80 9.91 13.06
C ALA A 107 -10.62 11.06 12.44
N TYR A 108 -11.77 11.38 13.01
CA TYR A 108 -12.64 12.48 12.57
C TYR A 108 -11.94 13.83 12.65
N ASP A 109 -11.35 14.19 13.80
CA ASP A 109 -10.60 15.44 13.97
C ASP A 109 -9.37 15.49 13.06
N SER A 110 -8.70 14.35 12.86
CA SER A 110 -7.57 14.24 11.94
C SER A 110 -7.96 14.51 10.48
N ALA A 111 -9.11 14.00 10.04
CA ALA A 111 -9.62 14.24 8.69
C ALA A 111 -9.91 15.73 8.47
N ILE A 112 -10.53 16.40 9.45
CA ILE A 112 -10.79 17.83 9.42
C ILE A 112 -9.48 18.62 9.36
N ALA A 113 -8.54 18.33 10.27
CA ALA A 113 -7.25 19.01 10.33
C ALA A 113 -6.42 18.82 9.06
N ASN A 114 -6.39 17.60 8.50
CA ASN A 114 -5.69 17.32 7.25
C ASN A 114 -6.34 18.02 6.04
N HIS A 115 -7.68 18.11 5.99
CA HIS A 115 -8.37 18.79 4.91
C HIS A 115 -8.10 20.30 4.93
N PHE A 116 -8.36 20.97 6.05
CA PHE A 116 -8.18 22.42 6.16
C PHE A 116 -6.72 22.83 6.25
N GLY A 117 -5.85 21.98 6.76
CA GLY A 117 -4.41 22.22 6.82
C GLY A 117 -3.77 22.47 5.45
N LYS A 118 -4.35 21.93 4.39
CA LYS A 118 -3.92 22.20 2.99
C LYS A 118 -4.29 23.60 2.49
N LEU A 119 -5.23 24.25 3.14
CA LEU A 119 -5.71 25.59 2.77
C LEU A 119 -4.91 26.71 3.48
N VAL A 120 -4.02 26.35 4.41
CA VAL A 120 -3.26 27.30 5.22
C VAL A 120 -1.77 27.16 4.92
N GLY A 121 -1.18 28.16 4.27
CA GLY A 121 0.25 28.21 3.97
C GLY A 121 0.53 29.13 2.78
N GLU A 122 1.61 29.89 2.84
CA GLU A 122 1.97 30.86 1.77
C GLU A 122 2.74 30.20 0.62
N ASP A 123 3.52 29.12 0.86
CA ASP A 123 4.52 28.66 -0.11
C ASP A 123 4.37 27.21 -0.61
N ASN A 124 3.69 26.31 0.10
CA ASN A 124 3.51 24.93 -0.39
C ASN A 124 2.35 24.22 0.31
N GLN A 125 1.24 24.11 -0.37
CA GLN A 125 0.01 23.50 0.12
C GLN A 125 0.12 21.97 0.30
N ASP A 126 1.14 21.32 -0.28
CA ASP A 126 1.29 19.86 -0.25
C ASP A 126 1.87 19.37 1.08
N PHE A 127 2.57 20.24 1.84
CA PHE A 127 3.17 19.92 3.14
C PHE A 127 2.53 20.75 4.25
N PRO A 128 1.41 20.28 4.85
CA PRO A 128 0.71 21.01 5.89
C PRO A 128 1.55 21.09 7.18
N ARG A 129 1.28 22.09 8.03
CA ARG A 129 1.96 22.31 9.31
C ARG A 129 1.93 21.08 10.23
N THR A 130 0.88 20.26 10.14
CA THR A 130 0.69 19.05 10.92
C THR A 130 0.18 17.93 10.02
N ILE A 131 0.80 16.77 10.10
CA ILE A 131 0.36 15.55 9.41
C ILE A 131 -0.26 14.60 10.43
N ASN A 132 -1.51 14.21 10.19
CA ASN A 132 -2.22 13.22 11.00
C ASN A 132 -2.42 11.96 10.15
N LEU A 133 -1.87 10.84 10.61
CA LEU A 133 -1.99 9.54 9.94
C LEU A 133 -2.82 8.60 10.81
N ASN A 134 -3.89 8.06 10.26
CA ASN A 134 -4.75 7.10 10.92
C ASN A 134 -4.78 5.80 10.15
N PHE A 135 -4.26 4.74 10.75
CA PHE A 135 -4.26 3.41 10.18
C PHE A 135 -4.95 2.42 11.11
N LYS A 136 -5.83 1.60 10.58
CA LYS A 136 -6.49 0.51 11.29
C LYS A 136 -5.73 -0.79 11.14
N LYS A 137 -5.55 -1.54 12.22
CA LYS A 137 -4.91 -2.85 12.19
C LYS A 137 -5.76 -3.82 11.36
N ALA A 138 -5.22 -4.27 10.23
CA ALA A 138 -5.85 -5.26 9.36
C ALA A 138 -5.56 -6.69 9.84
N GLN A 139 -4.31 -6.98 10.21
CA GLN A 139 -3.90 -8.30 10.69
C GLN A 139 -2.63 -8.24 11.56
N GLY A 140 -2.51 -9.20 12.47
CA GLY A 140 -1.23 -9.55 13.08
C GLY A 140 -0.42 -10.40 12.11
N MET A 141 0.91 -10.18 12.06
CA MET A 141 1.81 -10.97 11.24
C MET A 141 2.55 -12.00 12.07
N ARG A 142 2.97 -13.09 11.43
CA ARG A 142 3.69 -14.16 12.10
C ARG A 142 5.04 -13.67 12.67
N TYR A 143 5.72 -12.78 11.93
CA TYR A 143 6.94 -12.06 12.31
C TYR A 143 7.13 -10.86 11.37
N GLY A 144 8.09 -9.98 11.65
CA GLY A 144 8.43 -8.83 10.81
C GLY A 144 9.35 -9.20 9.65
N GLU A 145 10.26 -8.28 9.33
CA GLU A 145 11.31 -8.54 8.35
C GLU A 145 12.18 -9.73 8.77
N ASN A 146 12.45 -9.83 10.06
CA ASN A 146 13.22 -10.92 10.66
C ASN A 146 12.37 -11.72 11.65
N PRO A 147 12.68 -13.04 11.88
CA PRO A 147 11.86 -13.93 12.70
C PRO A 147 11.68 -13.52 14.16
N HIS A 148 12.61 -12.74 14.72
CA HIS A 148 12.54 -12.26 16.12
C HIS A 148 11.69 -11.00 16.29
N GLN A 149 11.24 -10.37 15.20
CA GLN A 149 10.44 -9.16 15.23
C GLN A 149 8.95 -9.48 15.22
N GLN A 150 8.19 -8.81 16.08
CA GLN A 150 6.73 -8.79 15.98
C GLN A 150 6.30 -7.78 14.92
N ALA A 151 5.23 -8.06 14.20
CA ALA A 151 4.69 -7.18 13.19
C ALA A 151 3.17 -7.26 13.09
N ALA A 152 2.59 -6.19 12.58
CA ALA A 152 1.19 -6.13 12.17
C ALA A 152 1.07 -5.26 10.92
N PHE A 153 0.09 -5.56 10.11
CA PHE A 153 -0.28 -4.75 8.96
C PHE A 153 -1.41 -3.81 9.33
N TYR A 154 -1.21 -2.54 9.04
CA TYR A 154 -2.19 -1.48 9.24
C TYR A 154 -2.56 -0.88 7.89
N VAL A 155 -3.80 -0.49 7.72
CA VAL A 155 -4.36 0.04 6.47
C VAL A 155 -5.20 1.28 6.75
N GLU A 156 -5.27 2.17 5.77
CA GLU A 156 -6.20 3.31 5.79
C GLU A 156 -7.64 2.82 5.61
N ARG A 157 -7.83 1.83 4.72
CA ARG A 157 -9.13 1.16 4.47
C ARG A 157 -8.93 -0.35 4.55
N GLN A 158 -9.83 -1.05 5.22
CA GLN A 158 -9.70 -2.48 5.47
C GLN A 158 -9.90 -3.30 4.18
N PRO A 159 -8.85 -4.00 3.65
CA PRO A 159 -8.99 -4.93 2.53
C PRO A 159 -9.54 -6.28 3.00
N GLN A 160 -10.18 -7.03 2.11
CA GLN A 160 -10.51 -8.44 2.32
C GLN A 160 -9.42 -9.32 1.69
N GLY A 161 -8.96 -10.38 2.37
CA GLY A 161 -8.00 -11.33 1.82
C GLY A 161 -7.29 -12.20 2.85
N LYS A 162 -6.48 -13.16 2.36
CA LYS A 162 -5.66 -14.06 3.20
C LYS A 162 -4.42 -13.35 3.73
N ALA A 163 -3.95 -13.75 4.91
CA ALA A 163 -2.76 -13.20 5.56
C ALA A 163 -1.49 -13.35 4.70
N LEU A 164 -0.81 -12.24 4.48
CA LEU A 164 0.51 -12.14 3.86
C LEU A 164 1.58 -11.92 4.94
N SER A 165 2.84 -12.26 4.67
CA SER A 165 3.94 -11.88 5.53
C SER A 165 4.35 -10.42 5.30
N TYR A 166 5.10 -9.85 6.23
CA TYR A 166 5.66 -8.49 6.10
C TYR A 166 6.43 -8.33 4.78
N ASN A 167 7.36 -9.25 4.49
CA ASN A 167 8.15 -9.22 3.25
C ASN A 167 7.29 -9.43 2.00
N ASN A 168 6.27 -10.31 2.06
CA ASN A 168 5.36 -10.47 0.93
C ASN A 168 4.65 -9.16 0.56
N ILE A 169 4.21 -8.37 1.55
CA ILE A 169 3.53 -7.09 1.28
C ILE A 169 4.51 -6.09 0.67
N ALA A 170 5.70 -5.92 1.27
CA ALA A 170 6.70 -4.97 0.79
C ALA A 170 7.19 -5.31 -0.63
N ASP A 171 7.48 -6.59 -0.89
CA ASP A 171 7.94 -7.03 -2.21
C ASP A 171 6.82 -6.98 -3.26
N THR A 172 5.56 -7.26 -2.87
CA THR A 172 4.41 -7.16 -3.76
C THR A 172 4.12 -5.73 -4.17
N ASP A 173 4.21 -4.78 -3.24
CA ASP A 173 4.05 -3.35 -3.52
C ASP A 173 5.11 -2.88 -4.52
N ALA A 174 6.38 -3.23 -4.30
CA ALA A 174 7.48 -2.90 -5.21
C ALA A 174 7.29 -3.50 -6.62
N ALA A 175 6.81 -4.75 -6.70
CA ALA A 175 6.56 -5.41 -7.98
C ALA A 175 5.38 -4.78 -8.74
N LEU A 176 4.29 -4.46 -8.02
CA LEU A 176 3.09 -3.86 -8.57
C LEU A 176 3.36 -2.44 -9.10
N GLU A 177 4.05 -1.61 -8.32
CA GLU A 177 4.38 -0.25 -8.74
C GLU A 177 5.31 -0.25 -9.98
N CYS A 178 6.26 -1.18 -10.04
CA CYS A 178 7.12 -1.33 -11.21
C CYS A 178 6.32 -1.75 -12.45
N VAL A 179 5.45 -2.77 -12.36
CA VAL A 179 4.71 -3.28 -13.52
C VAL A 179 3.69 -2.28 -14.06
N LYS A 180 3.15 -1.40 -13.22
CA LYS A 180 2.26 -0.30 -13.62
C LYS A 180 2.91 0.69 -14.57
N SER A 181 4.24 0.79 -14.57
CA SER A 181 4.99 1.69 -15.47
C SER A 181 4.91 1.29 -16.95
N PHE A 182 4.39 0.11 -17.27
CA PHE A 182 4.37 -0.44 -18.63
C PHE A 182 2.96 -0.52 -19.18
N SER A 183 2.78 0.02 -20.41
CA SER A 183 1.48 -0.01 -21.11
C SER A 183 1.26 -1.27 -21.96
N LYS A 184 2.31 -1.99 -22.33
CA LYS A 184 2.26 -3.26 -23.05
C LYS A 184 2.32 -4.42 -22.06
N PRO A 185 1.94 -5.66 -22.46
CA PRO A 185 2.03 -6.81 -21.57
C PRO A 185 3.42 -6.94 -20.96
N ALA A 186 3.49 -6.99 -19.64
CA ALA A 186 4.72 -6.94 -18.87
C ALA A 186 4.69 -7.93 -17.71
N CYS A 187 5.88 -8.41 -17.36
CA CYS A 187 6.17 -9.20 -16.18
C CYS A 187 7.30 -8.54 -15.38
N VAL A 188 7.10 -8.42 -14.08
CA VAL A 188 8.12 -7.97 -13.11
C VAL A 188 8.29 -9.03 -12.05
N ILE A 189 9.53 -9.48 -11.85
CA ILE A 189 9.91 -10.39 -10.78
C ILE A 189 10.74 -9.60 -9.77
N VAL A 190 10.30 -9.62 -8.50
CA VAL A 190 10.93 -8.89 -7.40
C VAL A 190 11.43 -9.87 -6.34
N LYS A 191 12.61 -9.56 -5.82
CA LYS A 191 13.18 -10.19 -4.63
C LYS A 191 13.79 -9.13 -3.73
N HIS A 192 13.39 -9.13 -2.44
CA HIS A 192 13.86 -8.14 -1.44
C HIS A 192 13.67 -6.69 -1.91
N ALA A 193 12.44 -6.39 -2.37
CA ALA A 193 12.01 -5.09 -2.87
C ALA A 193 12.87 -4.53 -4.05
N ASN A 194 13.55 -5.40 -4.79
CA ASN A 194 14.27 -5.01 -6.01
C ASN A 194 13.80 -5.87 -7.20
N PRO A 195 13.55 -5.29 -8.37
CA PRO A 195 13.39 -6.05 -9.60
C PRO A 195 14.64 -6.88 -9.88
N CYS A 196 14.50 -8.18 -10.03
CA CYS A 196 15.56 -9.07 -10.47
C CYS A 196 15.40 -9.54 -11.91
N GLY A 197 14.17 -9.42 -12.45
CA GLY A 197 13.87 -9.68 -13.86
C GLY A 197 12.63 -8.92 -14.30
N VAL A 198 12.73 -8.22 -15.42
CA VAL A 198 11.62 -7.44 -16.00
C VAL A 198 11.63 -7.64 -17.51
N ALA A 199 10.46 -7.84 -18.09
CA ALA A 199 10.31 -7.85 -19.53
C ALA A 199 8.93 -7.36 -19.97
N VAL A 200 8.92 -6.86 -21.22
CA VAL A 200 7.72 -6.47 -21.96
C VAL A 200 7.68 -7.25 -23.26
N SER A 201 6.57 -7.92 -23.54
CA SER A 201 6.38 -8.65 -24.80
C SER A 201 5.05 -8.29 -25.46
N LEU A 202 5.06 -8.18 -26.80
CA LEU A 202 3.84 -8.01 -27.58
C LEU A 202 3.12 -9.35 -27.85
N GLU A 203 3.79 -10.46 -27.59
CA GLU A 203 3.23 -11.81 -27.77
C GLU A 203 2.30 -12.22 -26.62
N GLY A 204 2.52 -11.66 -25.43
CA GLY A 204 1.68 -11.92 -24.25
C GLY A 204 2.46 -11.88 -22.95
N ILE A 205 1.76 -12.14 -21.82
CA ILE A 205 2.38 -12.17 -20.50
C ILE A 205 3.18 -13.44 -20.25
N ASP A 206 2.86 -14.54 -20.91
CA ASP A 206 3.62 -15.77 -20.92
C ASP A 206 5.04 -15.56 -21.43
N GLN A 207 5.19 -14.95 -22.60
CA GLN A 207 6.49 -14.59 -23.14
C GLN A 207 7.20 -13.53 -22.28
N ALA A 208 6.46 -12.55 -21.74
CA ALA A 208 7.04 -11.57 -20.81
C ALA A 208 7.59 -12.25 -19.54
N TYR A 209 6.90 -13.28 -19.02
CA TYR A 209 7.40 -14.06 -17.89
C TYR A 209 8.66 -14.84 -18.25
N GLU A 210 8.69 -15.53 -19.39
CA GLU A 210 9.85 -16.28 -19.87
C GLU A 210 11.10 -15.39 -19.91
N LEU A 211 10.97 -14.23 -20.53
CA LEU A 211 12.06 -13.25 -20.66
C LEU A 211 12.48 -12.66 -19.31
N ALA A 212 11.52 -12.30 -18.45
CA ALA A 212 11.81 -11.76 -17.13
C ALA A 212 12.53 -12.78 -16.25
N PHE A 213 12.07 -14.03 -16.26
CA PHE A 213 12.70 -15.12 -15.52
C PHE A 213 14.12 -15.41 -15.98
N ALA A 214 14.37 -15.36 -17.29
CA ALA A 214 15.68 -15.60 -17.86
C ALA A 214 16.76 -14.58 -17.44
N THR A 215 16.38 -13.42 -16.91
CA THR A 215 17.32 -12.40 -16.44
C THR A 215 18.16 -12.87 -15.25
N ASP A 216 17.50 -13.47 -14.24
CA ASP A 216 18.15 -13.93 -13.01
C ASP A 216 17.32 -15.07 -12.38
N PRO A 217 17.40 -16.28 -12.93
CA PRO A 217 16.61 -17.43 -12.44
C PRO A 217 16.90 -17.79 -10.99
N GLU A 218 18.14 -17.55 -10.54
CA GLU A 218 18.56 -17.83 -9.17
C GLU A 218 17.84 -16.90 -8.18
N SER A 219 17.82 -15.60 -8.44
CA SER A 219 17.14 -14.62 -7.58
C SER A 219 15.61 -14.71 -7.67
N ALA A 220 15.07 -15.16 -8.81
CA ALA A 220 13.63 -15.32 -9.01
C ALA A 220 13.00 -16.39 -8.10
N PHE A 221 13.79 -17.34 -7.61
CA PHE A 221 13.29 -18.39 -6.71
C PHE A 221 12.75 -17.81 -5.39
N GLY A 222 11.49 -18.10 -5.09
CA GLY A 222 10.80 -17.56 -3.91
C GLY A 222 10.53 -16.05 -4.01
N GLY A 223 10.55 -15.49 -5.22
CA GLY A 223 10.23 -14.09 -5.49
C GLY A 223 8.72 -13.83 -5.62
N ILE A 224 8.41 -12.58 -5.91
CA ILE A 224 7.07 -12.08 -6.21
C ILE A 224 6.99 -11.79 -7.70
N ILE A 225 5.89 -12.19 -8.35
CA ILE A 225 5.66 -11.96 -9.77
C ILE A 225 4.46 -11.06 -9.96
N ALA A 226 4.62 -9.95 -10.66
CA ALA A 226 3.55 -9.02 -11.01
C ALA A 226 3.34 -8.94 -12.52
N PHE A 227 2.07 -8.92 -12.92
CA PHE A 227 1.63 -8.71 -14.29
C PHE A 227 0.72 -7.49 -14.40
N ASN A 228 0.73 -6.85 -15.57
CA ASN A 228 -0.20 -5.76 -15.90
C ASN A 228 -1.34 -6.19 -16.83
N ARG A 229 -1.57 -7.47 -16.97
CA ARG A 229 -2.69 -8.10 -17.69
C ARG A 229 -3.22 -9.27 -16.87
N GLU A 230 -4.37 -9.79 -17.29
CA GLU A 230 -4.96 -10.98 -16.68
C GLU A 230 -3.99 -12.15 -16.68
N LEU A 231 -3.84 -12.83 -15.54
CA LEU A 231 -3.09 -14.08 -15.43
C LEU A 231 -3.92 -15.21 -16.02
N ASP A 232 -3.46 -15.80 -17.09
CA ASP A 232 -4.08 -16.94 -17.75
C ASP A 232 -3.53 -18.30 -17.26
N ALA A 233 -4.20 -19.38 -17.67
CA ALA A 233 -3.84 -20.74 -17.28
C ALA A 233 -2.45 -21.17 -17.77
N ALA A 234 -2.06 -20.78 -18.98
CA ALA A 234 -0.78 -21.16 -19.57
C ALA A 234 0.38 -20.55 -18.79
N THR A 235 0.29 -19.24 -18.51
CA THR A 235 1.27 -18.50 -17.71
C THR A 235 1.34 -19.03 -16.28
N ALA A 236 0.18 -19.24 -15.64
CA ALA A 236 0.13 -19.79 -14.29
C ALA A 236 0.80 -21.17 -14.21
N LYS A 237 0.55 -22.04 -15.19
CA LYS A 237 1.18 -23.36 -15.29
C LYS A 237 2.70 -23.25 -15.47
N ALA A 238 3.16 -22.40 -16.39
CA ALA A 238 4.58 -22.17 -16.63
C ALA A 238 5.32 -21.74 -15.35
N ILE A 239 4.71 -20.85 -14.55
CA ILE A 239 5.29 -20.38 -13.29
C ILE A 239 5.38 -21.53 -12.26
N VAL A 240 4.27 -22.22 -11.95
CA VAL A 240 4.25 -23.21 -10.87
C VAL A 240 5.00 -24.49 -11.19
N ASP A 241 5.23 -24.80 -12.46
CA ASP A 241 6.05 -25.94 -12.89
C ASP A 241 7.55 -25.60 -12.86
N ARG A 242 7.93 -24.34 -13.03
CA ARG A 242 9.32 -23.92 -13.17
C ARG A 242 9.97 -23.54 -11.85
N GLN A 243 9.27 -22.77 -11.01
CA GLN A 243 9.87 -22.22 -9.79
C GLN A 243 8.93 -22.21 -8.61
N PHE A 244 9.51 -22.12 -7.43
CA PHE A 244 8.78 -21.73 -6.24
C PHE A 244 8.54 -20.20 -6.30
N VAL A 245 7.29 -19.78 -6.13
CA VAL A 245 6.86 -18.39 -6.06
C VAL A 245 6.03 -18.18 -4.80
N GLU A 246 6.23 -17.07 -4.10
CA GLU A 246 5.47 -16.77 -2.90
C GLU A 246 4.16 -16.05 -3.20
N VAL A 247 4.20 -15.05 -4.08
CA VAL A 247 3.02 -14.27 -4.48
C VAL A 247 3.03 -14.03 -5.98
N ILE A 248 1.86 -14.16 -6.59
CA ILE A 248 1.57 -13.69 -7.94
C ILE A 248 0.49 -12.62 -7.83
N ILE A 249 0.69 -11.46 -8.45
CA ILE A 249 -0.29 -10.36 -8.47
C ILE A 249 -0.60 -9.94 -9.90
N ALA A 250 -1.88 -9.78 -10.20
CA ALA A 250 -2.37 -9.35 -11.50
C ALA A 250 -3.68 -8.55 -11.35
N PRO A 251 -4.06 -7.71 -12.35
CA PRO A 251 -5.34 -7.00 -12.31
C PRO A 251 -6.54 -7.95 -12.33
N LYS A 252 -6.43 -9.07 -13.04
CA LYS A 252 -7.40 -10.17 -13.10
C LYS A 252 -6.69 -11.51 -13.14
N VAL A 253 -7.41 -12.57 -12.78
CA VAL A 253 -6.92 -13.95 -12.81
C VAL A 253 -8.03 -14.84 -13.33
N SER A 254 -7.77 -15.66 -14.33
CA SER A 254 -8.76 -16.59 -14.86
C SER A 254 -9.07 -17.72 -13.86
N GLU A 255 -10.24 -18.32 -13.94
CA GLU A 255 -10.65 -19.43 -13.07
C GLU A 255 -9.71 -20.63 -13.20
N ASP A 256 -9.28 -20.95 -14.41
CA ASP A 256 -8.33 -22.02 -14.67
C ASP A 256 -6.95 -21.73 -14.06
N ALA A 257 -6.48 -20.48 -14.11
CA ALA A 257 -5.24 -20.07 -13.47
C ALA A 257 -5.32 -20.19 -11.94
N LEU A 258 -6.47 -19.82 -11.35
CA LEU A 258 -6.73 -20.03 -9.92
C LEU A 258 -6.70 -21.51 -9.54
N ALA A 259 -7.31 -22.38 -10.36
CA ALA A 259 -7.30 -23.84 -10.12
C ALA A 259 -5.88 -24.41 -10.18
N ILE A 260 -5.07 -23.99 -11.15
CA ILE A 260 -3.67 -24.41 -11.30
C ILE A 260 -2.82 -23.98 -10.08
N THR A 261 -2.92 -22.72 -9.71
CA THR A 261 -2.13 -22.16 -8.60
C THR A 261 -2.57 -22.71 -7.24
N ALA A 262 -3.85 -23.02 -7.05
CA ALA A 262 -4.40 -23.62 -5.83
C ALA A 262 -3.78 -25.01 -5.51
N ALA A 263 -3.28 -25.73 -6.51
CA ALA A 263 -2.56 -26.99 -6.31
C ALA A 263 -1.23 -26.81 -5.52
N LYS A 264 -0.68 -25.59 -5.48
CA LYS A 264 0.54 -25.23 -4.74
C LYS A 264 0.16 -24.45 -3.47
N LYS A 265 -0.02 -25.12 -2.33
CA LYS A 265 -0.54 -24.54 -1.08
C LYS A 265 0.16 -23.28 -0.57
N ASN A 266 1.42 -23.06 -0.94
CA ASN A 266 2.23 -21.93 -0.48
C ASN A 266 2.21 -20.74 -1.43
N VAL A 267 1.63 -20.86 -2.62
CA VAL A 267 1.47 -19.76 -3.57
C VAL A 267 0.25 -18.92 -3.19
N ARG A 268 0.42 -17.63 -3.15
CA ARG A 268 -0.67 -16.67 -2.93
C ARG A 268 -0.93 -15.93 -4.23
N VAL A 269 -2.18 -15.86 -4.63
CA VAL A 269 -2.61 -15.13 -5.83
C VAL A 269 -3.43 -13.94 -5.38
N LEU A 270 -3.04 -12.75 -5.83
CA LEU A 270 -3.68 -11.49 -5.51
C LEU A 270 -4.29 -10.88 -6.77
N VAL A 271 -5.52 -10.40 -6.63
CA VAL A 271 -6.23 -9.64 -7.67
C VAL A 271 -6.30 -8.20 -7.20
N CYS A 272 -5.63 -7.29 -7.92
CA CYS A 272 -5.54 -5.88 -7.54
C CYS A 272 -6.54 -4.97 -8.29
N GLY A 273 -7.29 -5.52 -9.26
CA GLY A 273 -8.17 -4.73 -10.12
C GLY A 273 -7.41 -4.01 -11.23
N GLU A 274 -8.18 -3.44 -12.15
CA GLU A 274 -7.64 -2.60 -13.24
C GLU A 274 -7.20 -1.23 -12.67
N TRP A 275 -6.22 -0.64 -13.30
CA TRP A 275 -5.79 0.76 -13.05
C TRP A 275 -5.74 1.53 -14.37
N ASP A 276 -5.98 2.82 -14.31
CA ASP A 276 -6.09 3.72 -15.46
C ASP A 276 -4.75 4.23 -16.00
N GLY A 277 -3.65 3.61 -15.64
CA GLY A 277 -2.31 3.89 -16.15
C GLY A 277 -1.59 5.07 -15.47
N ALA A 278 -2.25 5.80 -14.59
CA ALA A 278 -1.61 6.83 -13.79
C ALA A 278 -1.15 6.27 -12.45
N THR A 279 0.11 6.47 -12.10
CA THR A 279 0.55 6.27 -10.72
C THR A 279 -0.11 7.36 -9.87
N ALA A 280 -0.91 6.97 -8.89
CA ALA A 280 -1.54 7.92 -7.99
C ALA A 280 -0.47 8.72 -7.25
N GLY A 281 -0.60 10.04 -7.27
CA GLY A 281 0.19 10.92 -6.42
C GLY A 281 -0.06 10.62 -4.94
N GLY A 282 0.60 11.33 -4.06
CA GLY A 282 0.48 11.17 -2.62
C GLY A 282 1.82 11.36 -1.94
N LEU A 283 1.88 11.03 -0.66
CA LEU A 283 3.08 11.18 0.15
C LEU A 283 3.75 9.84 0.39
N ASP A 284 5.07 9.86 0.42
CA ASP A 284 5.93 8.76 0.84
C ASP A 284 6.56 9.10 2.20
N TYR A 285 6.64 8.11 3.09
CA TYR A 285 7.02 8.31 4.47
C TYR A 285 8.19 7.42 4.86
N LYS A 286 9.21 8.03 5.46
CA LYS A 286 10.32 7.28 6.03
C LYS A 286 10.52 7.67 7.49
N ARG A 287 10.31 6.69 8.39
CA ARG A 287 10.62 6.88 9.81
C ARG A 287 12.12 7.08 9.99
N VAL A 288 12.48 8.11 10.75
CA VAL A 288 13.85 8.35 11.22
C VAL A 288 13.87 8.47 12.75
N ASN A 289 15.06 8.48 13.36
CA ASN A 289 15.15 8.68 14.80
C ASN A 289 14.67 10.10 15.16
N GLY A 290 13.64 10.18 15.99
CA GLY A 290 13.06 11.45 16.44
C GLY A 290 12.10 12.11 15.46
N GLY A 291 11.77 11.49 14.30
CA GLY A 291 10.90 12.14 13.32
C GLY A 291 10.44 11.26 12.17
N LEU A 292 9.82 11.93 11.21
CA LEU A 292 9.34 11.37 9.96
C LEU A 292 9.83 12.25 8.81
N LEU A 293 10.50 11.66 7.83
CA LEU A 293 10.74 12.29 6.54
C LEU A 293 9.50 12.08 5.67
N VAL A 294 9.06 13.11 5.02
CA VAL A 294 7.90 13.12 4.14
C VAL A 294 8.30 13.74 2.82
N GLN A 295 7.96 13.09 1.73
CA GLN A 295 8.17 13.58 0.37
C GLN A 295 6.99 13.20 -0.51
N ASP A 296 6.89 13.83 -1.68
CA ASP A 296 5.97 13.37 -2.71
C ASP A 296 6.39 11.99 -3.23
N ARG A 297 5.41 11.16 -3.56
CA ARG A 297 5.69 9.95 -4.32
C ARG A 297 6.29 10.32 -5.67
N ASP A 298 7.31 9.59 -6.08
CA ASP A 298 7.90 9.77 -7.40
C ASP A 298 6.95 9.25 -8.49
N VAL A 299 6.19 10.17 -9.08
CA VAL A 299 5.30 9.91 -10.24
C VAL A 299 5.96 10.27 -11.57
N GLY A 300 7.20 10.77 -11.55
CA GLY A 300 7.92 11.20 -12.73
C GLY A 300 8.14 10.06 -13.72
N MET A 301 7.80 10.30 -14.99
CA MET A 301 8.06 9.40 -16.12
C MET A 301 8.62 10.21 -17.27
N ILE A 302 9.71 9.72 -17.86
CA ILE A 302 10.28 10.30 -19.07
C ILE A 302 9.67 9.67 -20.34
N THR A 303 9.68 10.45 -21.39
CA THR A 303 9.35 10.07 -22.74
C THR A 303 10.56 10.36 -23.67
N GLU A 304 10.49 9.92 -24.90
CA GLU A 304 11.53 10.21 -25.90
C GLU A 304 11.80 11.72 -26.05
N LYS A 305 10.76 12.57 -25.84
CA LYS A 305 10.87 14.04 -25.96
C LYS A 305 11.71 14.66 -24.87
N ASP A 306 11.87 13.98 -23.75
CA ASP A 306 12.62 14.46 -22.58
C ASP A 306 14.12 14.12 -22.68
N LEU A 307 14.48 13.29 -23.65
CA LEU A 307 15.85 12.78 -23.82
C LEU A 307 16.68 13.72 -24.69
N LYS A 308 17.95 13.91 -24.30
CA LYS A 308 18.95 14.65 -25.07
C LYS A 308 20.13 13.75 -25.39
N VAL A 309 20.42 13.62 -26.70
CA VAL A 309 21.63 12.93 -27.15
C VAL A 309 22.84 13.80 -26.87
N VAL A 310 23.76 13.30 -26.04
CA VAL A 310 25.01 13.99 -25.66
C VAL A 310 26.27 13.27 -26.18
N THR A 311 26.09 12.13 -26.84
CA THR A 311 27.14 11.31 -27.41
C THR A 311 27.38 11.65 -28.90
N LYS A 312 28.56 11.26 -29.45
CA LYS A 312 28.88 11.45 -30.88
C LYS A 312 27.94 10.67 -31.79
N ARG A 313 27.54 9.46 -31.38
CA ARG A 313 26.59 8.62 -32.08
C ARG A 313 25.20 8.76 -31.43
N ALA A 314 24.20 9.01 -32.24
CA ALA A 314 22.81 8.92 -31.79
C ALA A 314 22.40 7.45 -31.57
N PRO A 315 21.49 7.16 -30.64
CA PRO A 315 20.91 5.83 -30.49
C PRO A 315 20.06 5.49 -31.71
N THR A 316 19.98 4.20 -32.04
CA THR A 316 18.95 3.68 -32.94
C THR A 316 17.58 3.73 -32.23
N GLU A 317 16.49 3.58 -32.99
CA GLU A 317 15.13 3.51 -32.43
C GLU A 317 14.99 2.35 -31.42
N ALA A 318 15.56 1.19 -31.73
CA ALA A 318 15.56 0.04 -30.83
C ALA A 318 16.32 0.33 -29.52
N GLU A 319 17.53 0.92 -29.61
CA GLU A 319 18.30 1.32 -28.42
C GLU A 319 17.59 2.38 -27.60
N LEU A 320 16.85 3.30 -28.23
CA LEU A 320 16.07 4.32 -27.55
C LEU A 320 14.91 3.71 -26.73
N HIS A 321 14.17 2.78 -27.36
CA HIS A 321 13.11 2.03 -26.67
C HIS A 321 13.64 1.21 -25.49
N ASP A 322 14.78 0.55 -25.66
CA ASP A 322 15.42 -0.22 -24.60
C ASP A 322 15.96 0.69 -23.49
N ALA A 323 16.48 1.88 -23.83
CA ALA A 323 16.95 2.86 -22.84
C ALA A 323 15.79 3.37 -21.96
N ILE A 324 14.63 3.68 -22.55
CA ILE A 324 13.43 4.10 -21.81
C ILE A 324 12.90 2.94 -20.95
N PHE A 325 12.90 1.73 -21.47
CA PHE A 325 12.55 0.52 -20.72
C PHE A 325 13.49 0.36 -19.50
N ALA A 326 14.80 0.39 -19.72
CA ALA A 326 15.80 0.26 -18.68
C ALA A 326 15.67 1.36 -17.61
N TRP A 327 15.39 2.61 -18.03
CA TRP A 327 15.17 3.73 -17.13
C TRP A 327 13.95 3.51 -16.22
N LYS A 328 12.82 3.02 -16.80
CA LYS A 328 11.62 2.68 -16.03
C LYS A 328 11.90 1.61 -14.97
N VAL A 329 12.72 0.60 -15.31
CA VAL A 329 13.15 -0.42 -14.33
C VAL A 329 14.06 0.17 -13.28
N ALA A 330 15.06 0.99 -13.67
CA ALA A 330 16.04 1.59 -12.77
C ALA A 330 15.40 2.45 -11.66
N LYS A 331 14.28 3.11 -11.96
CA LYS A 331 13.47 3.86 -10.97
C LYS A 331 13.10 3.02 -9.75
N PHE A 332 12.86 1.72 -9.91
CA PHE A 332 12.45 0.80 -8.84
C PHE A 332 13.61 -0.02 -8.26
N VAL A 333 14.84 0.21 -8.72
CA VAL A 333 16.04 -0.46 -8.20
C VAL A 333 16.72 0.41 -7.16
N LYS A 334 17.05 -0.16 -6.02
CA LYS A 334 17.73 0.59 -4.95
C LYS A 334 19.10 1.10 -5.39
N SER A 335 19.36 2.36 -5.06
CA SER A 335 20.62 3.06 -5.33
C SER A 335 21.84 2.39 -4.66
N ASN A 336 23.00 2.33 -5.31
CA ASN A 336 23.20 2.74 -6.68
C ASN A 336 22.59 1.70 -7.63
N ALA A 337 21.76 2.14 -8.57
CA ALA A 337 21.08 1.28 -9.53
C ALA A 337 21.79 1.24 -10.88
N ILE A 338 22.00 0.05 -11.42
CA ILE A 338 22.41 -0.20 -12.81
C ILE A 338 21.50 -1.27 -13.38
N VAL A 339 20.93 -0.96 -14.54
CA VAL A 339 20.09 -1.88 -15.31
C VAL A 339 20.63 -1.98 -16.74
N TYR A 340 21.09 -3.17 -17.13
CA TYR A 340 21.35 -3.50 -18.52
C TYR A 340 20.09 -4.07 -19.15
N ALA A 341 19.74 -3.61 -20.36
CA ALA A 341 18.57 -4.08 -21.08
C ALA A 341 18.80 -4.21 -22.59
N LYS A 342 18.08 -5.15 -23.19
CA LYS A 342 18.07 -5.39 -24.64
C LYS A 342 16.74 -6.03 -25.03
N ASN A 343 16.16 -5.59 -26.14
CA ASN A 343 14.89 -6.10 -26.64
C ASN A 343 13.74 -6.04 -25.61
N ARG A 344 13.67 -4.96 -24.82
CA ARG A 344 12.69 -4.76 -23.75
C ARG A 344 12.70 -5.87 -22.67
N GLN A 345 13.85 -6.43 -22.43
CA GLN A 345 14.17 -7.40 -21.37
C GLN A 345 15.36 -6.89 -20.59
N THR A 346 15.33 -7.04 -19.27
CA THR A 346 16.53 -6.84 -18.46
C THR A 346 17.54 -7.93 -18.75
N VAL A 347 18.80 -7.54 -18.91
CA VAL A 347 19.94 -8.44 -19.12
C VAL A 347 20.66 -8.67 -17.81
N GLY A 348 20.73 -7.64 -16.96
CA GLY A 348 21.31 -7.75 -15.64
C GLY A 348 20.96 -6.53 -14.80
N VAL A 349 20.77 -6.75 -13.49
CA VAL A 349 20.41 -5.71 -12.52
C VAL A 349 21.40 -5.71 -11.37
N GLY A 350 21.99 -4.54 -11.11
CA GLY A 350 22.83 -4.27 -9.95
C GLY A 350 22.17 -3.26 -9.05
N ALA A 351 21.90 -3.65 -7.78
CA ALA A 351 21.12 -2.87 -6.82
C ALA A 351 21.86 -2.68 -5.51
N GLY A 352 21.62 -1.55 -4.84
CA GLY A 352 21.94 -1.35 -3.43
C GLY A 352 23.43 -1.31 -3.09
N GLN A 353 24.29 -1.02 -4.05
CA GLN A 353 25.73 -0.97 -3.84
C GLN A 353 26.22 0.45 -3.51
N MET A 354 27.17 0.57 -2.59
CA MET A 354 27.80 1.85 -2.25
C MET A 354 28.62 2.43 -3.41
N SER A 355 29.11 1.56 -4.30
CA SER A 355 29.85 1.97 -5.50
C SER A 355 29.04 1.63 -6.75
N ARG A 356 28.80 2.62 -7.59
CA ARG A 356 28.11 2.46 -8.88
C ARG A 356 28.82 1.48 -9.82
N VAL A 357 30.16 1.54 -9.82
CA VAL A 357 30.98 0.61 -10.60
C VAL A 357 30.77 -0.83 -10.13
N ASN A 358 30.60 -1.06 -8.82
CA ASN A 358 30.28 -2.39 -8.32
C ASN A 358 28.87 -2.85 -8.71
N SER A 359 27.89 -1.95 -8.72
CA SER A 359 26.56 -2.28 -9.25
C SER A 359 26.64 -2.73 -10.72
N ALA A 360 27.43 -2.02 -11.54
CA ALA A 360 27.65 -2.39 -12.94
C ALA A 360 28.32 -3.77 -13.09
N ARG A 361 29.34 -4.04 -12.27
CA ARG A 361 30.01 -5.35 -12.24
C ARG A 361 29.08 -6.49 -11.83
N ILE A 362 28.28 -6.27 -10.77
CA ILE A 362 27.33 -7.27 -10.28
C ILE A 362 26.27 -7.56 -11.35
N ALA A 363 25.73 -6.52 -12.00
CA ALA A 363 24.77 -6.70 -13.09
C ALA A 363 25.36 -7.53 -14.25
N ALA A 364 26.65 -7.28 -14.60
CA ALA A 364 27.33 -8.05 -15.64
C ALA A 364 27.62 -9.50 -15.22
N ILE A 365 28.04 -9.75 -13.99
CA ILE A 365 28.24 -11.11 -13.44
C ILE A 365 26.93 -11.91 -13.46
N LYS A 366 25.82 -11.29 -13.06
CA LYS A 366 24.50 -11.95 -13.09
C LYS A 366 24.06 -12.28 -14.52
N ALA A 367 24.30 -11.39 -15.49
CA ALA A 367 24.05 -11.64 -16.88
C ALA A 367 24.85 -12.85 -17.40
N GLU A 368 26.15 -12.91 -17.07
CA GLU A 368 27.01 -14.04 -17.43
C GLU A 368 26.51 -15.36 -16.85
N HIS A 369 26.13 -15.38 -15.55
CA HIS A 369 25.57 -16.58 -14.90
C HIS A 369 24.25 -17.04 -15.53
N ALA A 370 23.44 -16.11 -16.03
CA ALA A 370 22.19 -16.39 -16.74
C ALA A 370 22.39 -16.75 -18.23
N GLY A 371 23.63 -16.72 -18.71
CA GLY A 371 23.95 -16.95 -20.12
C GLY A 371 23.52 -15.80 -21.05
N LEU A 372 23.36 -14.61 -20.51
CA LEU A 372 23.01 -13.39 -21.24
C LEU A 372 24.24 -12.52 -21.48
N GLU A 373 24.24 -11.82 -22.62
CA GLU A 373 25.37 -10.95 -23.01
C GLU A 373 25.03 -9.47 -22.72
N VAL A 374 25.90 -8.79 -21.95
CA VAL A 374 25.81 -7.33 -21.74
C VAL A 374 26.23 -6.58 -23.03
N ALA A 375 27.09 -7.16 -23.87
CA ALA A 375 27.50 -6.55 -25.11
C ALA A 375 26.29 -6.28 -26.02
N GLY A 376 26.18 -5.05 -26.52
CA GLY A 376 25.07 -4.61 -27.35
C GLY A 376 23.77 -4.33 -26.58
N SER A 377 23.81 -4.32 -25.27
CA SER A 377 22.71 -3.81 -24.43
C SER A 377 22.81 -2.31 -24.20
N VAL A 378 21.72 -1.70 -23.79
CA VAL A 378 21.70 -0.35 -23.22
C VAL A 378 21.87 -0.42 -21.70
N MET A 379 22.19 0.71 -21.08
CA MET A 379 22.33 0.83 -19.64
C MET A 379 21.54 2.03 -19.12
N ALA A 380 20.78 1.83 -18.04
CA ALA A 380 20.23 2.90 -17.24
C ALA A 380 20.89 2.94 -15.86
N SER A 381 21.01 4.15 -15.32
CA SER A 381 21.57 4.41 -13.99
C SER A 381 20.70 5.45 -13.28
N ASP A 382 20.55 5.33 -11.96
CA ASP A 382 19.82 6.29 -11.12
C ASP A 382 20.54 7.63 -10.91
N ALA A 383 21.81 7.72 -11.29
CA ALA A 383 22.58 8.96 -11.31
C ALA A 383 23.76 8.87 -12.30
N PHE A 384 24.52 9.95 -12.42
CA PHE A 384 25.72 10.02 -13.26
C PHE A 384 26.89 9.19 -12.72
N PHE A 385 27.81 8.84 -13.61
CA PHE A 385 29.08 8.21 -13.27
C PHE A 385 30.15 9.21 -12.93
#